data_dfffe3cacfe4c4e73b1c3b326d2a5664
#
_entry.id   dfffe3cacfe4c4e73b1c3b326d2a5664
#
_cell.length_a   1.000
_cell.length_b   1.000
_cell.length_c   1.000
_cell.angle_alpha   90.00
_cell.angle_beta   90.00
_cell.angle_gamma   90.00
#
_symmetry.space_group_name_H-M   'P 1'
#
loop_
_entity.id
_entity.type
_entity.pdbx_description
1 polymer ?
#
loop_
_entity_poly.entity_id
_entity_poly.type
_entity_poly.pdbx_seq_one_letter_code
_entity_poly.pdbx_strand_id
1 'polypeptide(L)'
;MKKILILFAAVLTMTLAGCTLDASNNGDMDGNWQLMRVDTIGGGSTDTKNWQIFYAVQFRLLEINAYSYPVGNGGFMFHFDQTRDSLKLSTAAADGSEMYDLKNVAPFGLTSLDEHFKIQLLNSDNMVLESKKLRLTFRKF
;
A
#
# COMPACT_ATOMS: atom_id res chain seq x y z
N MET A 1 17.91 51.60 -12.14
CA MET A 1 18.37 50.50 -11.25
C MET A 1 17.33 50.11 -10.20
N LYS A 2 16.70 51.03 -9.48
CA LYS A 2 15.64 50.67 -8.49
C LYS A 2 14.44 49.89 -9.07
N LYS A 3 13.99 50.23 -10.28
CA LYS A 3 12.87 49.55 -10.94
C LYS A 3 13.23 48.11 -11.40
N ILE A 4 14.46 47.85 -11.78
CA ILE A 4 14.96 46.52 -12.16
C ILE A 4 15.11 45.64 -10.93
N LEU A 5 15.54 46.18 -9.80
CA LEU A 5 15.63 45.46 -8.54
C LEU A 5 14.27 45.00 -8.01
N ILE A 6 13.24 45.85 -8.16
CA ILE A 6 11.85 45.50 -7.77
C ILE A 6 11.28 44.40 -8.68
N LEU A 7 11.59 44.42 -9.98
CA LEU A 7 11.17 43.37 -10.91
C LEU A 7 11.83 42.03 -10.57
N PHE A 8 13.12 42.03 -10.22
CA PHE A 8 13.84 40.83 -9.79
C PHE A 8 13.28 40.25 -8.48
N ALA A 9 12.95 41.11 -7.53
CA ALA A 9 12.34 40.69 -6.26
C ALA A 9 10.94 40.09 -6.48
N ALA A 10 10.14 40.66 -7.37
CA ALA A 10 8.79 40.16 -7.70
C ALA A 10 8.83 38.80 -8.43
N VAL A 11 9.81 38.58 -9.31
CA VAL A 11 10.00 37.28 -9.97
C VAL A 11 10.49 36.22 -9.00
N LEU A 12 11.36 36.56 -8.07
CA LEU A 12 11.87 35.62 -7.06
C LEU A 12 10.79 35.19 -6.05
N THR A 13 9.82 36.06 -5.73
CA THR A 13 8.69 35.69 -4.85
C THR A 13 7.65 34.81 -5.52
N MET A 14 7.50 34.87 -6.86
CA MET A 14 6.60 33.98 -7.58
C MET A 14 7.12 32.54 -7.71
N THR A 15 8.42 32.33 -7.63
CA THR A 15 9.02 30.98 -7.68
C THR A 15 8.91 30.22 -6.34
N LEU A 16 8.57 30.90 -5.24
CA LEU A 16 8.37 30.31 -3.92
C LEU A 16 6.91 29.89 -3.66
N ALA A 17 5.96 30.22 -4.57
CA ALA A 17 4.65 29.60 -4.60
C ALA A 17 4.78 28.21 -5.24
N GLY A 18 5.71 27.40 -4.69
CA GLY A 18 5.94 26.03 -5.11
C GLY A 18 4.65 25.25 -4.95
N CYS A 19 4.33 24.45 -5.95
CA CYS A 19 3.30 23.43 -5.88
C CYS A 19 3.34 22.79 -4.51
N THR A 20 2.28 22.92 -3.73
CA THR A 20 2.02 21.99 -2.64
C THR A 20 1.81 20.64 -3.31
N LEU A 21 2.86 19.84 -3.40
CA LEU A 21 2.73 18.43 -3.75
C LEU A 21 1.80 17.86 -2.68
N ASP A 22 0.62 17.41 -3.10
CA ASP A 22 -0.27 16.70 -2.22
C ASP A 22 0.50 15.53 -1.65
N ALA A 23 0.87 15.63 -0.38
CA ALA A 23 1.57 14.56 0.32
C ALA A 23 0.55 13.51 0.73
N SER A 24 0.92 12.23 0.59
CA SER A 24 0.16 11.14 1.18
C SER A 24 0.04 11.36 2.70
N ASN A 25 -1.11 11.09 3.27
CA ASN A 25 -1.41 11.40 4.68
C ASN A 25 -2.07 10.20 5.39
N ASN A 26 -1.50 9.01 5.19
CA ASN A 26 -1.98 7.79 5.84
C ASN A 26 -1.15 7.43 7.09
N GLY A 27 -0.30 8.36 7.57
CA GLY A 27 0.56 8.12 8.71
C GLY A 27 1.55 6.99 8.49
N ASP A 28 1.70 6.11 9.48
CA ASP A 28 2.62 4.97 9.40
C ASP A 28 2.27 3.96 8.30
N MET A 29 1.02 3.98 7.80
CA MET A 29 0.58 3.10 6.70
C MET A 29 1.30 3.42 5.39
N ASP A 30 1.62 4.69 5.13
CA ASP A 30 2.31 5.09 3.89
C ASP A 30 3.67 4.39 3.74
N GLY A 31 4.00 4.00 2.52
CA GLY A 31 5.28 3.43 2.16
C GLY A 31 5.19 2.03 1.56
N ASN A 32 6.32 1.35 1.55
CA ASN A 32 6.45 0.03 0.94
C ASN A 32 6.61 -1.04 2.02
N TRP A 33 5.69 -2.01 2.05
CA TRP A 33 5.58 -3.05 3.06
C TRP A 33 5.87 -4.42 2.47
N GLN A 34 6.94 -5.05 2.88
CA GLN A 34 7.25 -6.42 2.46
C GLN A 34 6.46 -7.43 3.30
N LEU A 35 5.69 -8.31 2.64
CA LEU A 35 5.01 -9.43 3.29
C LEU A 35 6.04 -10.48 3.69
N MET A 36 6.18 -10.70 4.98
CA MET A 36 7.19 -11.59 5.57
C MET A 36 6.62 -12.97 5.87
N ARG A 37 5.35 -13.04 6.25
CA ARG A 37 4.70 -14.28 6.67
C ARG A 37 3.20 -14.20 6.54
N VAL A 38 2.60 -15.34 6.19
CA VAL A 38 1.16 -15.56 6.17
C VAL A 38 0.84 -16.71 7.10
N ASP A 39 0.05 -16.43 8.13
CA ASP A 39 -0.47 -17.44 9.07
C ASP A 39 -1.95 -17.68 8.75
N THR A 40 -2.36 -18.95 8.60
CA THR A 40 -3.77 -19.32 8.54
C THR A 40 -4.33 -19.41 9.94
N ILE A 41 -5.44 -18.71 10.21
CA ILE A 41 -6.08 -18.76 11.54
C ILE A 41 -6.52 -20.19 11.84
N GLY A 42 -5.96 -20.76 12.92
CA GLY A 42 -6.18 -22.15 13.29
C GLY A 42 -5.45 -23.20 12.42
N GLY A 43 -4.51 -22.77 11.58
CA GLY A 43 -3.77 -23.63 10.63
C GLY A 43 -2.27 -23.39 10.62
N GLY A 44 -1.67 -23.60 9.44
CA GLY A 44 -0.23 -23.48 9.24
C GLY A 44 0.25 -22.05 9.00
N SER A 45 1.56 -21.94 8.87
CA SER A 45 2.28 -20.70 8.59
C SER A 45 3.14 -20.87 7.33
N THR A 46 3.21 -19.82 6.52
CA THR A 46 4.03 -19.76 5.31
C THR A 46 4.99 -18.58 5.41
N ASP A 47 6.28 -18.86 5.34
CA ASP A 47 7.32 -17.83 5.20
C ASP A 47 7.32 -17.32 3.75
N THR A 48 7.07 -16.03 3.57
CA THR A 48 7.00 -15.38 2.25
C THR A 48 8.17 -14.42 1.99
N LYS A 49 9.12 -14.35 2.90
CA LYS A 49 10.24 -13.39 2.85
C LYS A 49 10.97 -13.41 1.48
N ASN A 50 11.20 -14.60 0.95
CA ASN A 50 11.93 -14.76 -0.32
C ASN A 50 11.03 -14.58 -1.57
N TRP A 51 9.72 -14.45 -1.41
CA TRP A 51 8.79 -14.26 -2.53
C TRP A 51 8.73 -12.81 -2.99
N GLN A 52 9.30 -11.88 -2.22
CA GLN A 52 9.38 -10.46 -2.56
C GLN A 52 8.00 -9.87 -2.92
N ILE A 53 7.04 -10.13 -2.05
CA ILE A 53 5.68 -9.56 -2.13
C ILE A 53 5.68 -8.23 -1.38
N PHE A 54 5.24 -7.17 -2.06
CA PHE A 54 5.17 -5.83 -1.49
C PHE A 54 3.77 -5.26 -1.60
N TYR A 55 3.35 -4.58 -0.55
CA TYR A 55 2.18 -3.72 -0.49
C TYR A 55 2.68 -2.28 -0.43
N ALA A 56 2.57 -1.56 -1.55
CA ALA A 56 2.96 -0.16 -1.65
C ALA A 56 1.73 0.72 -1.41
N VAL A 57 1.78 1.54 -0.38
CA VAL A 57 0.67 2.41 0.04
C VAL A 57 1.03 3.86 -0.20
N GLN A 58 0.21 4.55 -0.98
CA GLN A 58 0.35 5.97 -1.26
C GLN A 58 -1.02 6.59 -1.60
N PHE A 59 -1.31 7.76 -1.05
CA PHE A 59 -2.60 8.45 -1.19
C PHE A 59 -3.77 7.56 -0.74
N ARG A 60 -4.63 7.15 -1.67
CA ARG A 60 -5.75 6.23 -1.42
C ARG A 60 -5.63 4.92 -2.20
N LEU A 61 -4.42 4.62 -2.63
CA LEU A 61 -4.11 3.44 -3.43
C LEU A 61 -3.15 2.53 -2.68
N LEU A 62 -3.40 1.25 -2.78
CA LEU A 62 -2.55 0.17 -2.32
C LEU A 62 -2.26 -0.73 -3.50
N GLU A 63 -0.99 -0.78 -3.89
CA GLU A 63 -0.51 -1.64 -4.96
C GLU A 63 0.15 -2.88 -4.36
N ILE A 64 -0.24 -4.07 -4.83
CA ILE A 64 0.37 -5.34 -4.43
C ILE A 64 1.19 -5.87 -5.60
N ASN A 65 2.49 -6.01 -5.39
CA ASN A 65 3.44 -6.53 -6.37
C ASN A 65 4.20 -7.73 -5.82
N ALA A 66 4.60 -8.64 -6.71
CA ALA A 66 5.58 -9.68 -6.41
C ALA A 66 6.65 -9.73 -7.51
N TYR A 67 7.87 -10.02 -7.11
CA TYR A 67 9.04 -10.02 -7.99
C TYR A 67 9.77 -11.35 -8.05
N SER A 68 9.28 -12.36 -7.35
CA SER A 68 9.93 -13.68 -7.28
C SER A 68 8.94 -14.84 -7.38
N TYR A 69 9.44 -15.97 -7.92
CA TYR A 69 8.75 -17.25 -7.83
C TYR A 69 8.51 -17.64 -6.35
N PRO A 70 7.36 -18.27 -5.97
CA PRO A 70 6.42 -18.92 -6.90
C PRO A 70 5.26 -18.02 -7.35
N VAL A 71 5.16 -16.79 -6.86
CA VAL A 71 3.98 -15.94 -7.06
C VAL A 71 3.96 -15.28 -8.43
N GLY A 72 5.14 -15.08 -9.02
CA GLY A 72 5.31 -14.45 -10.32
C GLY A 72 5.19 -12.92 -10.25
N ASN A 73 5.31 -12.27 -11.39
CA ASN A 73 5.13 -10.84 -11.52
C ASN A 73 3.63 -10.54 -11.61
N GLY A 74 3.14 -9.71 -10.71
CA GLY A 74 1.77 -9.23 -10.74
C GLY A 74 1.66 -7.90 -10.03
N GLY A 75 0.88 -7.00 -10.59
CA GLY A 75 0.54 -5.72 -9.98
C GLY A 75 -0.98 -5.65 -9.82
N PHE A 76 -1.46 -5.61 -8.59
CA PHE A 76 -2.88 -5.44 -8.29
C PHE A 76 -3.07 -4.11 -7.58
N MET A 77 -3.98 -3.29 -8.08
CA MET A 77 -4.30 -1.99 -7.51
C MET A 77 -5.61 -2.06 -6.73
N PHE A 78 -5.58 -1.57 -5.51
CA PHE A 78 -6.75 -1.48 -4.64
C PHE A 78 -6.93 -0.04 -4.17
N HIS A 79 -8.18 0.38 -4.04
CA HIS A 79 -8.55 1.49 -3.16
C HIS A 79 -8.57 0.96 -1.73
N PHE A 80 -8.29 1.82 -0.77
CA PHE A 80 -8.40 1.44 0.63
C PHE A 80 -9.06 2.53 1.48
N ASP A 81 -9.72 2.08 2.54
CA ASP A 81 -10.18 2.91 3.64
C ASP A 81 -9.53 2.43 4.94
N GLN A 82 -8.86 3.32 5.61
CA GLN A 82 -8.18 3.06 6.86
C GLN A 82 -8.85 3.79 8.01
N THR A 83 -9.07 3.06 9.12
CA THR A 83 -9.34 3.63 10.43
C THR A 83 -8.16 3.32 11.37
N ARG A 84 -8.27 3.66 12.64
CA ARG A 84 -7.24 3.36 13.63
C ARG A 84 -6.94 1.85 13.75
N ASP A 85 -7.96 1.01 13.59
CA ASP A 85 -7.90 -0.42 13.89
C ASP A 85 -8.36 -1.31 12.72
N SER A 86 -8.69 -0.72 11.58
CA SER A 86 -9.14 -1.47 10.41
C SER A 86 -8.62 -0.92 9.10
N LEU A 87 -8.48 -1.83 8.13
CA LEU A 87 -8.14 -1.54 6.74
C LEU A 87 -9.10 -2.31 5.84
N LYS A 88 -9.82 -1.59 4.98
CA LYS A 88 -10.67 -2.19 3.94
C LYS A 88 -10.02 -1.98 2.60
N LEU A 89 -9.96 -3.03 1.80
CA LEU A 89 -9.50 -2.99 0.42
C LEU A 89 -10.68 -3.24 -0.51
N SER A 90 -10.72 -2.52 -1.62
CA SER A 90 -11.62 -2.77 -2.74
C SER A 90 -10.84 -2.65 -4.05
N THR A 91 -11.20 -3.46 -5.04
CA THR A 91 -10.49 -3.45 -6.33
C THR A 91 -10.58 -2.07 -6.99
N ALA A 92 -9.47 -1.59 -7.54
CA ALA A 92 -9.43 -0.37 -8.36
C ALA A 92 -9.67 -0.67 -9.84
N ALA A 93 -9.86 -1.95 -10.21
CA ALA A 93 -10.12 -2.35 -11.58
C ALA A 93 -11.56 -2.06 -11.99
N ALA A 94 -11.75 -1.84 -13.29
CA ALA A 94 -13.08 -1.84 -13.88
C ALA A 94 -13.73 -3.22 -13.73
N ASP A 95 -15.05 -3.26 -13.54
CA ASP A 95 -15.82 -4.49 -13.42
C ASP A 95 -15.54 -5.45 -14.58
N GLY A 96 -15.27 -6.72 -14.25
CA GLY A 96 -15.07 -7.80 -15.22
C GLY A 96 -13.63 -8.00 -15.70
N SER A 97 -12.64 -7.40 -15.09
CA SER A 97 -11.25 -7.71 -15.37
C SER A 97 -10.88 -9.10 -14.86
N GLU A 98 -10.59 -10.04 -15.76
CA GLU A 98 -10.16 -11.40 -15.41
C GLU A 98 -8.90 -11.47 -14.55
N MET A 99 -8.08 -10.42 -14.57
CA MET A 99 -6.91 -10.29 -13.73
C MET A 99 -7.27 -10.29 -12.24
N TYR A 100 -8.40 -9.67 -11.88
CA TYR A 100 -8.90 -9.59 -10.51
C TYR A 100 -9.82 -10.78 -10.18
N ASP A 101 -9.28 -11.98 -10.27
CA ASP A 101 -9.90 -13.21 -9.78
C ASP A 101 -9.26 -13.59 -8.43
N LEU A 102 -10.06 -14.15 -7.53
CA LEU A 102 -9.59 -14.57 -6.21
C LEU A 102 -8.39 -15.52 -6.28
N LYS A 103 -8.35 -16.41 -7.25
CA LYS A 103 -7.21 -17.34 -7.49
C LYS A 103 -5.90 -16.59 -7.77
N ASN A 104 -5.99 -15.41 -8.39
CA ASN A 104 -4.83 -14.59 -8.75
C ASN A 104 -4.32 -13.76 -7.57
N VAL A 105 -5.20 -13.33 -6.67
CA VAL A 105 -4.84 -12.49 -5.51
C VAL A 105 -4.59 -13.30 -4.23
N ALA A 106 -5.08 -14.53 -4.16
CA ALA A 106 -4.90 -15.40 -3.00
C ALA A 106 -3.42 -15.65 -2.62
N PRO A 107 -2.48 -15.84 -3.57
CA PRO A 107 -1.06 -16.02 -3.24
C PRO A 107 -0.44 -14.81 -2.53
N PHE A 108 -1.05 -13.64 -2.65
CA PHE A 108 -0.61 -12.40 -2.02
C PHE A 108 -1.18 -12.19 -0.61
N GLY A 109 -1.97 -13.14 -0.10
CA GLY A 109 -2.54 -13.08 1.25
C GLY A 109 -3.95 -12.50 1.29
N LEU A 110 -4.66 -12.43 0.17
CA LEU A 110 -6.04 -11.99 0.12
C LEU A 110 -7.01 -13.17 0.04
N THR A 111 -8.14 -13.07 0.74
CA THR A 111 -9.21 -14.07 0.72
C THR A 111 -10.49 -13.55 0.08
N SER A 112 -10.49 -12.28 -0.31
CA SER A 112 -11.57 -11.59 -1.00
C SER A 112 -11.01 -10.45 -1.85
N LEU A 113 -11.72 -10.05 -2.89
CA LEU A 113 -11.41 -8.83 -3.64
C LEU A 113 -11.84 -7.56 -2.88
N ASP A 114 -12.82 -7.70 -1.98
CA ASP A 114 -13.21 -6.72 -0.98
C ASP A 114 -12.77 -7.24 0.39
N GLU A 115 -11.48 -7.05 0.71
CA GLU A 115 -10.89 -7.62 1.92
C GLU A 115 -11.03 -6.66 3.10
N HIS A 116 -11.28 -7.23 4.28
CA HIS A 116 -11.37 -6.50 5.53
C HIS A 116 -10.35 -7.03 6.52
N PHE A 117 -9.41 -6.17 6.89
CA PHE A 117 -8.41 -6.47 7.90
C PHE A 117 -8.67 -5.69 9.19
N LYS A 118 -8.44 -6.33 10.32
CA LYS A 118 -8.13 -5.68 11.57
C LYS A 118 -6.63 -5.34 11.60
N ILE A 119 -6.29 -4.11 11.97
CA ILE A 119 -4.91 -3.70 12.18
C ILE A 119 -4.52 -4.13 13.61
N GLN A 120 -3.72 -5.17 13.72
CA GLN A 120 -3.22 -5.68 15.01
C GLN A 120 -2.00 -4.89 15.48
N LEU A 121 -1.19 -4.43 14.53
CA LEU A 121 0.00 -3.62 14.78
C LEU A 121 0.23 -2.73 13.56
N LEU A 122 0.56 -1.48 13.79
CA LEU A 122 1.05 -0.54 12.78
C LEU A 122 1.95 0.48 13.45
N ASN A 123 3.21 0.51 13.03
CA ASN A 123 4.19 1.50 13.43
C ASN A 123 5.17 1.76 12.27
N SER A 124 6.23 2.54 12.51
CA SER A 124 7.23 2.89 11.47
C SER A 124 7.90 1.71 10.78
N ASP A 125 7.96 0.55 11.41
CA ASP A 125 8.80 -0.58 10.94
C ASP A 125 8.00 -1.86 10.69
N ASN A 126 6.88 -2.04 11.38
CA ASN A 126 6.13 -3.29 11.40
C ASN A 126 4.63 -3.05 11.23
N MET A 127 4.00 -3.94 10.46
CA MET A 127 2.54 -3.98 10.31
C MET A 127 2.05 -5.43 10.42
N VAL A 128 0.95 -5.62 11.15
CA VAL A 128 0.25 -6.91 11.23
C VAL A 128 -1.22 -6.68 10.92
N LEU A 129 -1.69 -7.32 9.88
CA LEU A 129 -3.07 -7.29 9.43
C LEU A 129 -3.71 -8.67 9.66
N GLU A 130 -4.95 -8.68 10.11
CA GLU A 130 -5.70 -9.91 10.34
C GLU A 130 -7.07 -9.86 9.68
N SER A 131 -7.32 -10.79 8.74
CA SER A 131 -8.63 -11.06 8.17
C SER A 131 -9.34 -12.18 8.94
N LYS A 132 -10.50 -12.62 8.46
CA LYS A 132 -11.20 -13.76 9.05
C LYS A 132 -10.42 -15.07 8.97
N LYS A 133 -9.53 -15.21 8.00
CA LYS A 133 -8.82 -16.46 7.68
C LYS A 133 -7.33 -16.38 7.82
N LEU A 134 -6.75 -15.21 7.64
CA LEU A 134 -5.30 -15.03 7.56
C LEU A 134 -4.82 -13.93 8.51
N ARG A 135 -3.60 -14.11 9.00
CA ARG A 135 -2.80 -13.04 9.62
C ARG A 135 -1.57 -12.81 8.75
N LEU A 136 -1.40 -11.57 8.33
CA LEU A 136 -0.31 -11.11 7.48
C LEU A 136 0.68 -10.30 8.31
N THR A 137 1.95 -10.66 8.26
CA THR A 137 3.02 -9.94 8.97
C THR A 137 3.92 -9.27 7.96
N PHE A 138 4.12 -7.98 8.12
CA PHE A 138 4.93 -7.14 7.23
C PHE A 138 6.06 -6.45 7.99
N ARG A 139 7.11 -6.13 7.26
CA ARG A 139 8.10 -5.13 7.67
C ARG A 139 8.14 -3.99 6.66
N LYS A 140 8.46 -2.79 7.12
CA LYS A 140 8.71 -1.67 6.21
C LYS A 140 10.02 -1.89 5.45
N PHE A 141 9.98 -1.55 4.17
CA PHE A 141 11.12 -1.73 3.26
C PHE A 141 11.78 -0.39 2.93
#